data_c11a14a928aac991bb287b3e13c2cc72
#
_entry.id   c11a14a928aac991bb287b3e13c2cc72
#
_cell.length_a   1.000
_cell.length_b   1.000
_cell.length_c   1.000
_cell.angle_alpha   90.00
_cell.angle_beta   90.00
_cell.angle_gamma   90.00
#
_symmetry.space_group_name_H-M   'P 1'
#
loop_
_entity.id
_entity.type
_entity.pdbx_description
1 polymer ?
#
loop_
_entity_poly.entity_id
_entity_poly.type
_entity_poly.pdbx_seq_one_letter_code
_entity_poly.pdbx_strand_id
1 'polypeptide(L)'
;MGGERRRLSNWPMLHLKQSLKYGLCALLAFANGLAARAQYQTLLSHDLATLQVLRNGDWRQRLPLISLTGGDEIQISFDDFSAAYRRFTYDVVHCEADWTPSTQLFATDYAEGFAEGLTIDDVQPSRQTQVAYTHYAFALPNDQCRLTKSGNYEVRIYDERHELMARACFMVTEATMKARLTCTTNTDVDVNATHQQIAWAVDYQGVNVTQPDREIKTVVLQNGRWDDARINVRPQMQTPNGLAWQHCRALIFDAGNVYRKFECLAVDHPTMGIAEITWDGRCYHARLHTDEPRPNYVYDESAQGLFCVRNSDNRDNAILSDYVMVHFSLQTPLTSRPIYLNGHFTGDRFSPTCQLHYNETAGLYEAHLLLKQGYYSYQYLTPGSDGRMVPVASEGNFYQTKNFYHALVYYRGVGERTDRLVAVAMP
;
A
#
# COMPACT_ATOMS: atom_id res chain seq x y z
N MET A 1 -11.21 71.54 -29.42
CA MET A 1 -11.79 70.29 -28.88
C MET A 1 -10.82 69.17 -29.23
N GLY A 2 -9.88 68.89 -28.31
CA GLY A 2 -8.82 67.94 -28.50
C GLY A 2 -9.13 66.61 -27.87
N GLY A 3 -8.93 65.52 -28.60
CA GLY A 3 -9.04 64.18 -28.12
C GLY A 3 -7.64 63.52 -28.01
N GLU A 4 -7.15 63.36 -26.80
CA GLU A 4 -5.91 62.70 -26.49
C GLU A 4 -6.01 61.19 -26.74
N ARG A 5 -5.11 60.64 -27.60
CA ARG A 5 -4.87 59.20 -27.76
C ARG A 5 -3.85 58.80 -26.72
N ARG A 6 -4.22 57.99 -25.74
CA ARG A 6 -3.28 57.30 -24.83
C ARG A 6 -2.61 56.15 -25.56
N ARG A 7 -1.30 56.13 -25.59
CA ARG A 7 -0.43 55.04 -26.07
C ARG A 7 -0.45 53.91 -25.04
N LEU A 8 -0.71 52.70 -25.50
CA LEU A 8 -0.50 51.45 -24.72
C LEU A 8 1.01 51.16 -24.70
N SER A 9 1.58 51.12 -23.51
CA SER A 9 3.01 50.84 -23.27
C SER A 9 3.26 49.31 -23.29
N ASN A 10 4.40 48.97 -23.87
CA ASN A 10 4.98 47.65 -23.99
C ASN A 10 5.09 46.90 -22.65
N TRP A 11 4.49 45.72 -22.58
CA TRP A 11 4.82 44.75 -21.56
C TRP A 11 5.89 43.80 -22.09
N PRO A 12 6.95 43.49 -21.31
CA PRO A 12 8.06 42.70 -21.80
C PRO A 12 7.74 41.22 -21.87
N MET A 13 8.05 40.59 -23.01
CA MET A 13 7.98 39.16 -23.32
C MET A 13 8.91 38.24 -22.49
N LEU A 14 9.41 38.70 -21.34
CA LEU A 14 10.33 37.90 -20.52
C LEU A 14 9.65 36.87 -19.58
N HIS A 15 8.37 37.06 -19.26
CA HIS A 15 7.68 36.14 -18.34
C HIS A 15 7.11 34.86 -19.00
N LEU A 16 6.93 34.86 -20.33
CA LEU A 16 6.39 33.70 -21.03
C LEU A 16 7.38 32.54 -21.19
N LYS A 17 8.69 32.81 -21.20
CA LYS A 17 9.74 31.79 -21.35
C LYS A 17 10.06 31.05 -20.03
N GLN A 18 9.80 31.66 -18.88
CA GLN A 18 10.01 31.01 -17.59
C GLN A 18 8.85 30.09 -17.22
N SER A 19 7.61 30.48 -17.50
CA SER A 19 6.44 29.64 -17.24
C SER A 19 6.42 28.35 -18.09
N LEU A 20 6.95 28.38 -19.32
CA LEU A 20 7.06 27.21 -20.18
C LEU A 20 8.11 26.20 -19.68
N LYS A 21 9.22 26.67 -19.06
CA LYS A 21 10.24 25.77 -18.49
C LYS A 21 9.75 25.07 -17.23
N TYR A 22 8.99 25.73 -16.37
CA TYR A 22 8.42 25.10 -15.17
C TYR A 22 7.25 24.16 -15.51
N GLY A 23 6.46 24.48 -16.53
CA GLY A 23 5.41 23.58 -17.04
C GLY A 23 5.95 22.29 -17.66
N LEU A 24 7.10 22.37 -18.38
CA LEU A 24 7.73 21.18 -18.99
C LEU A 24 8.44 20.31 -17.94
N CYS A 25 9.06 20.89 -16.91
CA CYS A 25 9.65 20.14 -15.79
C CYS A 25 8.57 19.49 -14.92
N ALA A 26 7.41 20.13 -14.70
CA ALA A 26 6.30 19.55 -13.99
C ALA A 26 5.65 18.38 -14.76
N LEU A 27 5.52 18.49 -16.10
CA LEU A 27 5.02 17.41 -16.96
C LEU A 27 5.99 16.23 -17.04
N LEU A 28 7.30 16.44 -17.02
CA LEU A 28 8.30 15.38 -16.98
C LEU A 28 8.38 14.71 -15.60
N ALA A 29 8.16 15.44 -14.51
CA ALA A 29 8.05 14.86 -13.16
C ALA A 29 6.76 14.04 -12.99
N PHE A 30 5.65 14.43 -13.62
CA PHE A 30 4.42 13.65 -13.65
C PHE A 30 4.53 12.38 -14.50
N ALA A 31 5.24 12.41 -15.63
CA ALA A 31 5.43 11.25 -16.50
C ALA A 31 6.30 10.15 -15.85
N ASN A 32 7.33 10.53 -15.07
CA ASN A 32 8.15 9.55 -14.31
C ASN A 32 7.48 9.03 -13.04
N GLY A 33 6.43 9.70 -12.54
CA GLY A 33 5.67 9.25 -11.36
C GLY A 33 4.58 8.21 -11.66
N LEU A 34 4.23 7.97 -12.92
CA LEU A 34 3.16 7.04 -13.30
C LEU A 34 3.63 5.59 -13.52
N ALA A 35 4.92 5.38 -13.82
CA ALA A 35 5.44 4.04 -14.11
C ALA A 35 5.78 3.20 -12.86
N ALA A 36 5.90 3.79 -11.66
CA ALA A 36 6.35 3.10 -10.44
C ALA A 36 5.22 2.80 -9.44
N ARG A 37 3.96 2.68 -9.88
CA ARG A 37 2.79 2.68 -8.98
C ARG A 37 1.89 1.45 -9.03
N ALA A 38 2.26 0.40 -9.73
CA ALA A 38 1.41 -0.80 -9.84
C ALA A 38 1.39 -1.68 -8.59
N GLN A 39 2.36 -1.54 -7.67
CA GLN A 39 2.47 -2.37 -6.47
C GLN A 39 1.57 -1.94 -5.29
N TYR A 40 0.79 -0.88 -5.43
CA TYR A 40 -0.04 -0.34 -4.36
C TYR A 40 -1.52 -0.47 -4.66
N GLN A 41 -2.29 -0.79 -3.62
CA GLN A 41 -3.74 -0.64 -3.68
C GLN A 41 -4.06 0.83 -3.95
N THR A 42 -4.78 1.11 -5.02
CA THR A 42 -4.93 2.49 -5.49
C THR A 42 -6.38 2.82 -5.83
N LEU A 43 -6.94 3.80 -5.14
CA LEU A 43 -8.14 4.49 -5.57
C LEU A 43 -7.75 5.69 -6.43
N LEU A 44 -8.32 5.80 -7.62
CA LEU A 44 -8.06 6.86 -8.59
C LEU A 44 -9.23 7.86 -8.64
N SER A 45 -10.42 7.43 -8.22
CA SER A 45 -11.60 8.28 -8.07
C SER A 45 -11.81 8.68 -6.61
N HIS A 46 -12.26 9.91 -6.38
CA HIS A 46 -12.68 10.39 -5.06
C HIS A 46 -14.03 9.80 -4.62
N ASP A 47 -14.80 9.24 -5.55
CA ASP A 47 -16.09 8.60 -5.25
C ASP A 47 -15.91 7.22 -4.62
N LEU A 48 -14.70 6.61 -4.73
CA LEU A 48 -14.41 5.30 -4.19
C LEU A 48 -13.64 5.38 -2.87
N ALA A 49 -13.96 4.45 -1.97
CA ALA A 49 -13.31 4.33 -0.66
C ALA A 49 -13.08 2.87 -0.25
N THR A 50 -12.29 2.67 0.78
CA THR A 50 -12.11 1.40 1.51
C THR A 50 -11.78 0.22 0.60
N LEU A 51 -10.84 0.41 -0.34
CA LEU A 51 -10.34 -0.70 -1.16
C LEU A 51 -9.62 -1.72 -0.27
N GLN A 52 -10.14 -2.95 -0.24
CA GLN A 52 -9.55 -4.09 0.47
C GLN A 52 -9.20 -5.19 -0.52
N VAL A 53 -8.04 -5.82 -0.32
CA VAL A 53 -7.53 -6.95 -1.11
C VAL A 53 -7.05 -8.00 -0.11
N LEU A 54 -7.87 -9.00 0.17
CA LEU A 54 -7.69 -9.91 1.28
C LEU A 54 -7.64 -11.37 0.80
N ARG A 55 -6.67 -12.14 1.29
CA ARG A 55 -6.66 -13.59 1.09
C ARG A 55 -7.72 -14.23 1.98
N ASN A 56 -8.68 -14.95 1.38
CA ASN A 56 -9.78 -15.64 2.07
C ASN A 56 -10.56 -14.73 3.05
N GLY A 57 -10.62 -13.42 2.79
CA GLY A 57 -11.24 -12.46 3.70
C GLY A 57 -10.52 -12.23 5.03
N ASP A 58 -9.33 -12.79 5.25
CA ASP A 58 -8.59 -12.60 6.50
C ASP A 58 -7.75 -11.32 6.45
N TRP A 59 -8.22 -10.27 7.13
CA TRP A 59 -7.57 -8.98 7.23
C TRP A 59 -6.19 -9.02 7.94
N ARG A 60 -5.88 -10.11 8.67
CA ARG A 60 -4.59 -10.28 9.35
C ARG A 60 -3.47 -10.73 8.42
N GLN A 61 -3.80 -11.12 7.20
CA GLN A 61 -2.81 -11.48 6.18
C GLN A 61 -2.10 -10.20 5.68
N ARG A 62 -0.77 -10.21 5.78
CA ARG A 62 0.04 -9.02 5.49
C ARG A 62 0.29 -8.78 4.01
N LEU A 63 0.28 -9.84 3.24
CA LEU A 63 0.39 -9.77 1.79
C LEU A 63 -0.82 -10.44 1.15
N PRO A 64 -1.42 -9.85 0.13
CA PRO A 64 -2.44 -10.48 -0.68
C PRO A 64 -1.79 -11.53 -1.59
N LEU A 65 -1.47 -12.69 -1.03
CA LEU A 65 -0.71 -13.76 -1.66
C LEU A 65 -1.47 -15.08 -1.58
N ILE A 66 -1.69 -15.71 -2.73
CA ILE A 66 -2.29 -17.05 -2.81
C ILE A 66 -1.35 -18.04 -3.50
N SER A 67 -1.62 -19.33 -3.31
CA SER A 67 -0.93 -20.39 -4.03
C SER A 67 -1.64 -20.72 -5.35
N LEU A 68 -0.87 -20.90 -6.42
CA LEU A 68 -1.40 -21.28 -7.73
C LEU A 68 -2.18 -22.60 -7.71
N THR A 69 -1.75 -23.54 -6.86
CA THR A 69 -2.36 -24.88 -6.73
C THR A 69 -3.23 -25.03 -5.48
N GLY A 70 -3.34 -23.97 -4.68
CA GLY A 70 -4.16 -23.96 -3.46
C GLY A 70 -5.63 -23.66 -3.77
N GLY A 71 -6.48 -23.84 -2.75
CA GLY A 71 -7.89 -23.43 -2.81
C GLY A 71 -8.14 -22.04 -2.28
N ASP A 72 -7.09 -21.21 -2.16
CA ASP A 72 -7.20 -19.83 -1.67
C ASP A 72 -7.74 -18.90 -2.74
N GLU A 73 -8.42 -17.85 -2.31
CA GLU A 73 -8.91 -16.77 -3.15
C GLU A 73 -8.47 -15.40 -2.65
N ILE A 74 -8.39 -14.44 -3.54
CA ILE A 74 -8.25 -13.01 -3.22
C ILE A 74 -9.63 -12.38 -3.31
N GLN A 75 -10.13 -11.88 -2.18
CA GLN A 75 -11.34 -11.08 -2.12
C GLN A 75 -10.98 -9.61 -2.29
N ILE A 76 -11.61 -8.95 -3.26
CA ILE A 76 -11.44 -7.53 -3.58
C ILE A 76 -12.76 -6.85 -3.33
N SER A 77 -12.77 -5.80 -2.52
CA SER A 77 -13.96 -5.02 -2.23
C SER A 77 -13.64 -3.53 -2.11
N PHE A 78 -14.65 -2.70 -2.40
CA PHE A 78 -14.59 -1.25 -2.26
C PHE A 78 -15.99 -0.67 -2.11
N ASP A 79 -16.08 0.57 -1.68
CA ASP A 79 -17.33 1.31 -1.54
C ASP A 79 -17.39 2.48 -2.53
N ASP A 80 -18.58 2.73 -3.09
CA ASP A 80 -18.88 3.86 -3.98
C ASP A 80 -19.84 4.83 -3.29
N PHE A 81 -19.42 6.08 -3.11
CA PHE A 81 -20.20 7.14 -2.47
C PHE A 81 -21.27 7.75 -3.36
N SER A 82 -21.40 7.35 -4.62
CA SER A 82 -22.54 7.77 -5.43
C SER A 82 -23.88 7.30 -4.83
N ALA A 83 -23.82 6.31 -3.92
CA ALA A 83 -24.95 5.69 -3.25
C ALA A 83 -26.04 5.17 -4.21
N ALA A 84 -25.66 4.92 -5.46
CA ALA A 84 -26.50 4.38 -6.52
C ALA A 84 -25.80 3.15 -7.13
N TYR A 85 -26.57 2.30 -7.78
CA TYR A 85 -25.97 1.23 -8.56
C TYR A 85 -25.21 1.82 -9.75
N ARG A 86 -23.91 1.49 -9.85
CA ARG A 86 -23.07 1.74 -11.02
C ARG A 86 -22.53 0.40 -11.52
N ARG A 87 -22.43 0.24 -12.81
CA ARG A 87 -21.83 -0.95 -13.38
C ARG A 87 -20.31 -0.80 -13.40
N PHE A 88 -19.63 -1.59 -12.59
CA PHE A 88 -18.17 -1.72 -12.67
C PHE A 88 -17.78 -2.98 -13.39
N THR A 89 -16.70 -2.87 -14.17
CA THR A 89 -16.02 -4.01 -14.82
C THR A 89 -14.58 -4.06 -14.36
N TYR A 90 -13.94 -5.23 -14.50
CA TYR A 90 -12.54 -5.36 -14.17
C TYR A 90 -11.77 -6.20 -15.19
N ASP A 91 -10.49 -5.87 -15.33
CA ASP A 91 -9.50 -6.64 -16.07
C ASP A 91 -8.46 -7.19 -15.10
N VAL A 92 -7.96 -8.40 -15.39
CA VAL A 92 -6.89 -9.06 -14.65
C VAL A 92 -5.64 -9.06 -15.52
N VAL A 93 -4.58 -8.42 -15.07
CA VAL A 93 -3.34 -8.22 -15.82
C VAL A 93 -2.19 -8.88 -15.09
N HIS A 94 -1.47 -9.80 -15.75
CA HIS A 94 -0.24 -10.37 -15.21
C HIS A 94 0.90 -9.35 -15.29
N CYS A 95 1.72 -9.26 -14.23
CA CYS A 95 2.83 -8.33 -14.11
C CYS A 95 4.15 -9.04 -13.79
N GLU A 96 5.25 -8.42 -14.19
CA GLU A 96 6.62 -8.80 -13.89
C GLU A 96 6.96 -8.57 -12.41
N ALA A 97 8.15 -8.98 -11.97
CA ALA A 97 8.62 -8.78 -10.60
C ALA A 97 8.64 -7.29 -10.15
N ASP A 98 8.78 -6.37 -11.10
CA ASP A 98 8.76 -4.92 -10.88
C ASP A 98 7.37 -4.30 -11.05
N TRP A 99 6.32 -5.13 -11.17
CA TRP A 99 4.91 -4.74 -11.38
C TRP A 99 4.61 -4.09 -12.73
N THR A 100 5.54 -4.09 -13.68
CA THR A 100 5.21 -3.72 -15.06
C THR A 100 4.36 -4.81 -15.71
N PRO A 101 3.34 -4.47 -16.53
CA PRO A 101 2.55 -5.47 -17.22
C PRO A 101 3.41 -6.38 -18.09
N SER A 102 3.13 -7.69 -18.07
CA SER A 102 3.84 -8.70 -18.87
C SER A 102 3.41 -8.64 -20.34
N THR A 103 3.96 -7.71 -21.09
CA THR A 103 3.58 -7.41 -22.48
C THR A 103 3.87 -8.56 -23.47
N GLN A 104 4.64 -9.56 -23.08
CA GLN A 104 4.92 -10.74 -23.91
C GLN A 104 3.91 -11.89 -23.71
N LEU A 105 2.93 -11.71 -22.81
CA LEU A 105 1.87 -12.67 -22.55
C LEU A 105 0.55 -12.17 -23.14
N PHE A 106 -0.20 -13.11 -23.70
CA PHE A 106 -1.62 -12.92 -23.97
C PHE A 106 -2.45 -13.31 -22.73
N ALA A 107 -3.67 -12.84 -22.62
CA ALA A 107 -4.57 -13.19 -21.52
C ALA A 107 -4.71 -14.71 -21.31
N THR A 108 -4.80 -15.47 -22.41
CA THR A 108 -4.86 -16.94 -22.42
C THR A 108 -3.59 -17.64 -21.92
N ASP A 109 -2.48 -16.94 -21.78
CA ASP A 109 -1.23 -17.52 -21.25
C ASP A 109 -1.24 -17.60 -19.71
N TYR A 110 -2.06 -16.77 -19.03
CA TYR A 110 -2.08 -16.68 -17.57
C TYR A 110 -3.46 -16.82 -16.94
N ALA A 111 -4.53 -16.90 -17.76
CA ALA A 111 -5.88 -17.12 -17.27
C ALA A 111 -6.66 -18.08 -18.18
N GLU A 112 -7.39 -19.00 -17.59
CA GLU A 112 -8.46 -19.77 -18.23
C GLU A 112 -9.78 -19.02 -18.06
N GLY A 113 -10.57 -18.93 -19.13
CA GLY A 113 -11.80 -18.11 -19.17
C GLY A 113 -11.52 -16.70 -19.67
N PHE A 114 -12.01 -15.71 -18.95
CA PHE A 114 -11.89 -14.30 -19.33
C PHE A 114 -10.97 -13.56 -18.36
N ALA A 115 -10.11 -12.69 -18.87
CA ALA A 115 -9.27 -11.83 -18.06
C ALA A 115 -9.63 -10.34 -18.25
N GLU A 116 -10.56 -10.01 -19.15
CA GLU A 116 -10.93 -8.64 -19.48
C GLU A 116 -12.47 -8.48 -19.53
N GLY A 117 -12.94 -7.32 -19.11
CA GLY A 117 -14.36 -6.93 -19.19
C GLY A 117 -15.29 -7.72 -18.25
N LEU A 118 -14.75 -8.32 -17.20
CA LEU A 118 -15.53 -9.06 -16.20
C LEU A 118 -16.40 -8.09 -15.38
N THR A 119 -17.66 -8.42 -15.15
CA THR A 119 -18.59 -7.57 -14.38
C THR A 119 -18.51 -7.88 -12.89
N ILE A 120 -18.64 -6.85 -12.05
CA ILE A 120 -18.76 -6.99 -10.59
C ILE A 120 -20.26 -7.07 -10.25
N ASP A 121 -20.71 -8.26 -9.84
CA ASP A 121 -22.14 -8.55 -9.63
C ASP A 121 -22.55 -8.60 -8.15
N ASP A 122 -21.61 -8.76 -7.20
CA ASP A 122 -21.94 -8.64 -5.77
C ASP A 122 -21.96 -7.16 -5.38
N VAL A 123 -23.17 -6.62 -5.32
CA VAL A 123 -23.45 -5.19 -5.12
C VAL A 123 -24.50 -5.04 -4.02
N GLN A 124 -24.15 -4.35 -2.96
CA GLN A 124 -25.01 -4.18 -1.80
C GLN A 124 -25.06 -2.70 -1.34
N PRO A 125 -26.24 -2.06 -1.27
CA PRO A 125 -26.35 -0.73 -0.71
C PRO A 125 -26.11 -0.76 0.81
N SER A 126 -25.48 0.29 1.34
CA SER A 126 -25.34 0.48 2.79
C SER A 126 -26.69 0.60 3.46
N ARG A 127 -26.77 0.17 4.73
CA ARG A 127 -28.00 0.22 5.53
C ARG A 127 -27.69 0.82 6.89
N GLN A 128 -28.61 1.66 7.39
CA GLN A 128 -28.51 2.27 8.73
C GLN A 128 -27.25 3.10 8.93
N THR A 129 -26.66 3.62 7.85
CA THR A 129 -25.49 4.50 7.87
C THR A 129 -25.90 5.95 7.58
N GLN A 130 -25.19 6.92 8.16
CA GLN A 130 -25.41 8.34 7.87
C GLN A 130 -24.79 8.71 6.54
N VAL A 131 -23.59 8.20 6.26
CA VAL A 131 -22.96 8.33 4.96
C VAL A 131 -23.40 7.15 4.09
N ALA A 132 -24.23 7.43 3.08
CA ALA A 132 -24.69 6.41 2.15
C ALA A 132 -23.58 6.00 1.17
N TYR A 133 -23.47 4.70 0.89
CA TYR A 133 -22.56 4.13 -0.10
C TYR A 133 -23.14 2.83 -0.67
N THR A 134 -22.55 2.37 -1.78
CA THR A 134 -22.80 1.04 -2.34
C THR A 134 -21.52 0.23 -2.23
N HIS A 135 -21.59 -0.94 -1.61
CA HIS A 135 -20.49 -1.89 -1.47
C HIS A 135 -20.43 -2.81 -2.67
N TYR A 136 -19.23 -3.00 -3.23
CA TYR A 136 -18.91 -3.89 -4.33
C TYR A 136 -17.88 -4.90 -3.89
N ALA A 137 -18.08 -6.19 -4.24
CA ALA A 137 -17.13 -7.25 -3.92
C ALA A 137 -17.06 -8.30 -5.03
N PHE A 138 -15.91 -8.94 -5.16
CA PHE A 138 -15.68 -10.11 -6.02
C PHE A 138 -14.44 -10.85 -5.54
N ALA A 139 -14.27 -12.09 -6.01
CA ALA A 139 -13.11 -12.91 -5.68
C ALA A 139 -12.37 -13.39 -6.93
N LEU A 140 -11.09 -13.68 -6.79
CA LEU A 140 -10.23 -14.31 -7.79
C LEU A 140 -9.37 -15.41 -7.12
N PRO A 141 -9.25 -16.59 -7.76
CA PRO A 141 -9.94 -17.03 -8.98
C PRO A 141 -11.45 -17.20 -8.77
N ASN A 142 -12.23 -17.19 -9.87
CA ASN A 142 -13.66 -17.46 -9.87
C ASN A 142 -14.04 -18.31 -11.10
N ASP A 143 -15.33 -18.58 -11.29
CA ASP A 143 -15.82 -19.43 -12.39
C ASP A 143 -15.55 -18.85 -13.78
N GLN A 144 -15.37 -17.51 -13.89
CA GLN A 144 -15.11 -16.82 -15.14
C GLN A 144 -13.62 -16.62 -15.42
N CYS A 145 -12.77 -16.58 -14.37
CA CYS A 145 -11.34 -16.32 -14.46
C CYS A 145 -10.56 -17.22 -13.49
N ARG A 146 -9.85 -18.22 -14.05
CA ARG A 146 -8.94 -19.09 -13.30
C ARG A 146 -7.51 -18.75 -13.67
N LEU A 147 -6.68 -18.42 -12.66
CA LEU A 147 -5.27 -18.11 -12.87
C LEU A 147 -4.45 -19.38 -13.13
N THR A 148 -3.59 -19.35 -14.16
CA THR A 148 -2.77 -20.50 -14.58
C THR A 148 -1.28 -20.25 -14.46
N LYS A 149 -0.87 -19.07 -14.06
CA LYS A 149 0.53 -18.68 -13.94
C LYS A 149 0.81 -17.99 -12.61
N SER A 150 1.97 -18.24 -12.02
CA SER A 150 2.46 -17.52 -10.85
C SER A 150 3.07 -16.17 -11.25
N GLY A 151 3.09 -15.22 -10.33
CA GLY A 151 3.63 -13.87 -10.54
C GLY A 151 2.82 -12.81 -9.83
N ASN A 152 3.00 -11.57 -10.23
CA ASN A 152 2.23 -10.43 -9.75
C ASN A 152 1.01 -10.21 -10.64
N TYR A 153 -0.07 -9.73 -10.04
CA TYR A 153 -1.31 -9.42 -10.75
C TYR A 153 -1.84 -8.05 -10.36
N GLU A 154 -2.23 -7.27 -11.34
CA GLU A 154 -2.98 -6.02 -11.19
C GLU A 154 -4.41 -6.24 -11.70
N VAL A 155 -5.38 -5.97 -10.85
CA VAL A 155 -6.79 -5.89 -11.24
C VAL A 155 -7.13 -4.43 -11.46
N ARG A 156 -7.59 -4.11 -12.65
CA ARG A 156 -8.00 -2.77 -13.07
C ARG A 156 -9.51 -2.68 -13.06
N ILE A 157 -10.05 -1.79 -12.26
CA ILE A 157 -11.51 -1.62 -12.09
C ILE A 157 -11.94 -0.38 -12.87
N TYR A 158 -12.92 -0.53 -13.75
CA TYR A 158 -13.43 0.50 -14.65
C TYR A 158 -14.91 0.77 -14.40
N ASP A 159 -15.33 2.01 -14.61
CA ASP A 159 -16.74 2.39 -14.62
C ASP A 159 -17.41 2.10 -15.99
N GLU A 160 -18.67 2.46 -16.14
CA GLU A 160 -19.47 2.28 -17.36
C GLU A 160 -18.96 3.09 -18.57
N ARG A 161 -18.10 4.10 -18.35
CA ARG A 161 -17.43 4.88 -19.40
C ARG A 161 -16.05 4.32 -19.74
N HIS A 162 -15.70 3.20 -19.13
CA HIS A 162 -14.36 2.61 -19.22
C HIS A 162 -13.25 3.53 -18.69
N GLU A 163 -13.57 4.36 -17.68
CA GLU A 163 -12.58 5.14 -16.94
C GLU A 163 -11.99 4.28 -15.81
N LEU A 164 -10.67 4.30 -15.67
CA LEU A 164 -9.98 3.52 -14.65
C LEU A 164 -10.20 4.16 -13.27
N MET A 165 -10.93 3.47 -12.40
CA MET A 165 -11.38 3.95 -11.09
C MET A 165 -10.51 3.47 -9.93
N ALA A 166 -10.00 2.22 -10.01
CA ALA A 166 -9.14 1.65 -8.98
C ALA A 166 -8.20 0.58 -9.53
N ARG A 167 -7.13 0.30 -8.78
CA ARG A 167 -6.21 -0.81 -9.02
C ARG A 167 -6.03 -1.61 -7.74
N ALA A 168 -6.22 -2.91 -7.83
CA ALA A 168 -5.96 -3.87 -6.77
C ALA A 168 -4.80 -4.77 -7.18
N CYS A 169 -3.82 -4.93 -6.29
CA CYS A 169 -2.60 -5.68 -6.55
C CYS A 169 -2.52 -6.89 -5.63
N PHE A 170 -2.19 -8.06 -6.19
CA PHE A 170 -1.98 -9.29 -5.43
C PHE A 170 -0.93 -10.20 -6.10
N MET A 171 -0.56 -11.27 -5.43
CA MET A 171 0.49 -12.18 -5.90
C MET A 171 0.02 -13.62 -5.90
N VAL A 172 0.55 -14.41 -6.84
CA VAL A 172 0.31 -15.86 -6.95
C VAL A 172 1.66 -16.58 -6.93
N THR A 173 1.86 -17.51 -6.00
CA THR A 173 3.10 -18.30 -5.89
C THR A 173 2.88 -19.74 -6.31
N GLU A 174 3.91 -20.34 -6.93
CA GLU A 174 3.91 -21.79 -7.29
C GLU A 174 4.81 -22.63 -6.39
N ALA A 175 5.59 -22.01 -5.49
CA ALA A 175 6.44 -22.65 -4.48
C ALA A 175 7.39 -23.76 -5.03
N THR A 176 7.98 -23.55 -6.22
CA THR A 176 8.91 -24.50 -6.86
C THR A 176 10.32 -24.42 -6.32
N MET A 177 10.70 -23.34 -5.65
CA MET A 177 11.94 -23.17 -4.91
C MET A 177 11.65 -23.06 -3.42
N LYS A 178 12.68 -23.21 -2.57
CA LYS A 178 12.58 -22.98 -1.13
C LYS A 178 13.36 -21.76 -0.72
N ALA A 179 12.79 -20.97 0.16
CA ALA A 179 13.47 -19.83 0.77
C ALA A 179 13.33 -19.89 2.30
N ARG A 180 14.37 -19.46 3.01
CA ARG A 180 14.39 -19.36 4.48
C ARG A 180 14.90 -18.00 4.86
N LEU A 181 14.26 -17.38 5.84
CA LEU A 181 14.58 -16.05 6.31
C LEU A 181 14.69 -16.05 7.84
N THR A 182 15.67 -15.31 8.36
CA THR A 182 15.84 -15.06 9.80
C THR A 182 16.10 -13.58 10.02
N CYS A 183 15.60 -13.05 11.14
CA CYS A 183 15.83 -11.69 11.58
C CYS A 183 16.70 -11.69 12.83
N THR A 184 17.68 -10.81 12.89
CA THR A 184 18.54 -10.60 14.07
C THR A 184 18.58 -9.13 14.46
N THR A 185 18.70 -8.88 15.75
CA THR A 185 18.88 -7.53 16.33
C THR A 185 20.36 -7.24 16.64
N ASN A 186 21.22 -8.23 16.48
CA ASN A 186 22.68 -8.06 16.45
C ASN A 186 23.08 -7.81 15.00
N THR A 187 23.11 -6.55 14.61
CA THR A 187 23.32 -6.13 13.22
C THR A 187 24.77 -5.74 12.96
N ASP A 188 25.17 -5.61 11.69
CA ASP A 188 26.50 -5.14 11.30
C ASP A 188 26.72 -3.62 11.54
N VAL A 189 25.75 -2.90 12.09
CA VAL A 189 25.83 -1.47 12.39
C VAL A 189 25.63 -1.18 13.89
N ASP A 190 24.79 -1.94 14.56
CA ASP A 190 24.54 -1.83 15.99
C ASP A 190 24.13 -3.16 16.62
N VAL A 191 24.15 -3.25 17.93
CA VAL A 191 23.76 -4.44 18.70
C VAL A 191 22.61 -4.07 19.62
N ASN A 192 21.43 -4.65 19.37
CA ASN A 192 20.24 -4.43 20.19
C ASN A 192 19.95 -2.94 20.42
N ALA A 193 19.98 -2.12 19.36
CA ALA A 193 19.72 -0.69 19.46
C ALA A 193 18.53 -0.29 18.61
N THR A 194 18.73 0.06 17.33
CA THR A 194 17.71 0.68 16.48
C THR A 194 17.40 -0.08 15.19
N HIS A 195 18.18 -1.11 14.89
CA HIS A 195 18.03 -1.82 13.61
C HIS A 195 17.72 -3.31 13.78
N GLN A 196 17.22 -3.88 12.69
CA GLN A 196 17.04 -5.31 12.50
C GLN A 196 17.67 -5.71 11.16
N GLN A 197 18.38 -6.83 11.14
CA GLN A 197 19.08 -7.32 9.95
C GLN A 197 18.53 -8.66 9.51
N ILE A 198 18.30 -8.78 8.20
CA ILE A 198 17.79 -9.99 7.59
C ILE A 198 18.94 -10.82 7.01
N ALA A 199 18.99 -12.10 7.42
CA ALA A 199 19.76 -13.12 6.76
C ALA A 199 18.80 -14.13 6.12
N TRP A 200 19.07 -14.52 4.86
CA TRP A 200 18.18 -15.43 4.16
C TRP A 200 18.90 -16.23 3.07
N ALA A 201 18.27 -17.27 2.59
CA ALA A 201 18.80 -18.12 1.54
C ALA A 201 17.68 -18.67 0.66
N VAL A 202 18.02 -18.92 -0.60
CA VAL A 202 17.19 -19.58 -1.61
C VAL A 202 17.85 -20.88 -2.01
N ASP A 203 17.09 -21.96 -2.05
CA ASP A 203 17.45 -23.27 -2.59
C ASP A 203 16.62 -23.51 -3.85
N TYR A 204 17.28 -23.78 -4.97
CA TYR A 204 16.64 -23.93 -6.27
C TYR A 204 15.79 -25.21 -6.40
N GLN A 205 15.88 -26.16 -5.47
CA GLN A 205 15.10 -27.42 -5.45
C GLN A 205 15.18 -28.21 -6.77
N GLY A 206 16.33 -28.18 -7.46
CA GLY A 206 16.51 -28.87 -8.73
C GLY A 206 16.06 -28.10 -9.96
N VAL A 207 15.55 -26.88 -9.81
CA VAL A 207 15.35 -25.96 -10.95
C VAL A 207 16.71 -25.60 -11.52
N ASN A 208 16.87 -25.72 -12.84
CA ASN A 208 18.13 -25.42 -13.52
C ASN A 208 18.32 -23.92 -13.68
N VAL A 209 19.06 -23.30 -12.76
CA VAL A 209 19.44 -21.89 -12.79
C VAL A 209 20.87 -21.78 -13.31
N THR A 210 21.05 -21.22 -14.49
CA THR A 210 22.36 -21.13 -15.17
C THR A 210 23.03 -19.78 -14.96
N GLN A 211 22.26 -18.71 -14.90
CA GLN A 211 22.72 -17.34 -14.69
C GLN A 211 21.90 -16.64 -13.58
N PRO A 212 22.17 -16.94 -12.30
CA PRO A 212 21.36 -16.43 -11.19
C PRO A 212 21.16 -14.91 -11.18
N ASP A 213 22.18 -14.15 -11.56
CA ASP A 213 22.11 -12.67 -11.60
C ASP A 213 21.06 -12.13 -12.62
N ARG A 214 20.66 -12.95 -13.59
CA ARG A 214 19.68 -12.59 -14.61
C ARG A 214 18.33 -13.29 -14.44
N GLU A 215 18.39 -14.53 -13.96
CA GLU A 215 17.23 -15.42 -13.88
C GLU A 215 16.49 -15.28 -12.55
N ILE A 216 17.20 -14.86 -11.46
CA ILE A 216 16.60 -14.68 -10.12
C ILE A 216 16.47 -13.19 -9.81
N LYS A 217 15.26 -12.76 -9.46
CA LYS A 217 14.98 -11.45 -8.89
C LYS A 217 14.43 -11.62 -7.48
N THR A 218 14.78 -10.70 -6.61
CA THR A 218 14.44 -10.81 -5.19
C THR A 218 13.90 -9.52 -4.63
N VAL A 219 12.94 -9.64 -3.71
CA VAL A 219 12.39 -8.51 -2.96
C VAL A 219 12.28 -8.89 -1.49
N VAL A 220 12.81 -8.06 -0.60
CA VAL A 220 12.61 -8.21 0.85
C VAL A 220 11.81 -7.04 1.38
N LEU A 221 10.70 -7.34 2.06
CA LEU A 221 9.75 -6.37 2.59
C LEU A 221 9.73 -6.42 4.12
N GLN A 222 9.60 -5.27 4.76
CA GLN A 222 9.24 -5.11 6.16
C GLN A 222 7.78 -4.66 6.25
N ASN A 223 6.96 -5.38 7.02
CA ASN A 223 5.53 -5.11 7.26
C ASN A 223 4.69 -4.97 5.97
N GLY A 224 5.10 -5.63 4.88
CA GLY A 224 4.41 -5.54 3.58
C GLY A 224 4.65 -4.24 2.81
N ARG A 225 5.48 -3.31 3.29
CA ARG A 225 5.74 -2.01 2.69
C ARG A 225 6.68 -2.11 1.49
N TRP A 226 6.21 -1.60 0.35
CA TRP A 226 6.99 -1.56 -0.90
C TRP A 226 7.87 -0.30 -1.04
N ASP A 227 7.55 0.77 -0.33
CA ASP A 227 8.34 2.01 -0.32
C ASP A 227 9.72 1.84 0.32
N ASP A 228 9.87 0.84 1.22
CA ASP A 228 11.13 0.48 1.86
C ASP A 228 11.65 -0.90 1.38
N ALA A 229 11.17 -1.41 0.26
CA ALA A 229 11.57 -2.70 -0.28
C ALA A 229 13.08 -2.76 -0.60
N ARG A 230 13.72 -3.89 -0.29
CA ARG A 230 15.08 -4.19 -0.71
C ARG A 230 15.03 -5.07 -1.95
N ILE A 231 15.25 -4.47 -3.12
CA ILE A 231 15.05 -5.10 -4.42
C ILE A 231 16.39 -5.51 -5.00
N ASN A 232 16.50 -6.77 -5.45
CA ASN A 232 17.66 -7.34 -6.15
C ASN A 232 18.99 -7.10 -5.42
N VAL A 233 18.98 -7.21 -4.09
CA VAL A 233 20.19 -7.10 -3.28
C VAL A 233 21.16 -8.21 -3.67
N ARG A 234 22.43 -7.87 -3.94
CA ARG A 234 23.44 -8.84 -4.36
C ARG A 234 23.69 -9.88 -3.26
N PRO A 235 23.64 -11.20 -3.58
CA PRO A 235 23.97 -12.25 -2.60
C PRO A 235 25.45 -12.22 -2.23
N GLN A 236 25.77 -12.58 -1.00
CA GLN A 236 27.16 -12.77 -0.53
C GLN A 236 27.72 -14.13 -0.90
N MET A 237 26.85 -15.12 -1.05
CA MET A 237 27.25 -16.49 -1.41
C MET A 237 26.38 -16.99 -2.57
N GLN A 238 27.04 -17.60 -3.54
CA GLN A 238 26.41 -18.32 -4.63
C GLN A 238 26.94 -19.74 -4.65
N THR A 239 26.04 -20.70 -4.70
CA THR A 239 26.35 -22.13 -4.82
C THR A 239 25.66 -22.68 -6.09
N PRO A 240 26.01 -23.87 -6.55
CA PRO A 240 25.32 -24.51 -7.67
C PRO A 240 23.81 -24.68 -7.44
N ASN A 241 23.37 -24.77 -6.18
CA ASN A 241 21.98 -25.06 -5.81
C ASN A 241 21.25 -23.88 -5.16
N GLY A 242 21.87 -22.69 -5.03
CA GLY A 242 21.20 -21.59 -4.38
C GLY A 242 22.02 -20.33 -4.13
N LEU A 243 21.36 -19.35 -3.52
CA LEU A 243 21.91 -18.05 -3.14
C LEU A 243 21.74 -17.83 -1.64
N ALA A 244 22.68 -17.09 -1.02
CA ALA A 244 22.57 -16.71 0.39
C ALA A 244 23.03 -15.27 0.65
N TRP A 245 22.31 -14.62 1.57
CA TRP A 245 22.55 -13.28 2.08
C TRP A 245 22.82 -13.37 3.58
N GLN A 246 24.06 -13.18 3.97
CA GLN A 246 24.51 -13.14 5.36
C GLN A 246 25.40 -11.92 5.56
N HIS A 247 25.26 -11.26 6.70
CA HIS A 247 26.02 -10.04 6.97
C HIS A 247 25.90 -8.98 5.85
N CYS A 248 24.67 -8.83 5.31
CA CYS A 248 24.40 -7.94 4.22
C CYS A 248 23.84 -6.62 4.74
N ARG A 249 24.65 -5.56 4.72
CA ARG A 249 24.23 -4.22 5.21
C ARG A 249 23.04 -3.65 4.43
N ALA A 250 22.85 -4.02 3.17
CA ALA A 250 21.69 -3.59 2.38
C ALA A 250 20.36 -4.20 2.87
N LEU A 251 20.43 -5.23 3.72
CA LEU A 251 19.27 -5.89 4.35
C LEU A 251 19.11 -5.51 5.83
N ILE A 252 19.64 -4.35 6.22
CA ILE A 252 19.39 -3.73 7.51
C ILE A 252 18.20 -2.77 7.35
N PHE A 253 17.25 -2.85 8.28
CA PHE A 253 16.06 -2.04 8.35
C PHE A 253 16.02 -1.29 9.67
N ASP A 254 15.44 -0.08 9.66
CA ASP A 254 15.01 0.56 10.89
C ASP A 254 13.98 -0.32 11.59
N ALA A 255 14.17 -0.58 12.89
CA ALA A 255 13.23 -1.39 13.64
C ALA A 255 11.90 -0.65 13.90
N GLY A 256 11.94 0.69 13.93
CA GLY A 256 10.79 1.51 14.24
C GLY A 256 10.26 1.30 15.67
N ASN A 257 8.99 1.56 15.88
CA ASN A 257 8.28 1.26 17.12
C ASN A 257 6.96 0.54 16.78
N VAL A 258 6.26 0.02 17.78
CA VAL A 258 4.93 -0.54 17.61
C VAL A 258 4.04 0.51 16.96
N TYR A 259 3.32 0.11 15.92
CA TYR A 259 2.38 1.01 15.25
C TYR A 259 1.32 1.50 16.23
N ARG A 260 0.90 2.74 16.09
CA ARG A 260 -0.24 3.30 16.80
C ARG A 260 -1.53 2.62 16.35
N LYS A 261 -2.57 2.70 17.13
CA LYS A 261 -3.85 2.06 16.81
C LYS A 261 -5.02 2.82 17.42
N PHE A 262 -6.16 2.71 16.77
CA PHE A 262 -7.45 3.10 17.31
C PHE A 262 -8.56 2.18 16.79
N GLU A 263 -9.69 2.21 17.48
CA GLU A 263 -10.93 1.59 17.02
C GLU A 263 -12.03 2.63 16.95
N CYS A 264 -12.75 2.68 15.83
CA CYS A 264 -13.99 3.45 15.70
C CYS A 264 -15.11 2.44 15.43
N LEU A 265 -15.62 1.80 16.49
CA LEU A 265 -16.63 0.74 16.38
C LEU A 265 -18.05 1.28 16.55
N ALA A 266 -18.23 2.40 17.24
CA ALA A 266 -19.48 3.08 17.47
C ALA A 266 -19.38 4.54 17.03
N VAL A 267 -20.51 5.17 16.74
CA VAL A 267 -20.59 6.58 16.35
C VAL A 267 -21.25 7.44 17.43
N ASP A 268 -21.84 6.83 18.45
CA ASP A 268 -22.54 7.48 19.57
C ASP A 268 -21.69 7.59 20.84
N HIS A 269 -20.55 6.89 20.88
CA HIS A 269 -19.60 6.99 22.02
C HIS A 269 -18.17 6.68 21.57
N PRO A 270 -17.15 7.28 22.23
CA PRO A 270 -15.74 6.97 21.96
C PRO A 270 -15.38 5.52 22.27
N THR A 271 -14.58 4.92 21.40
CA THR A 271 -13.95 3.62 21.60
C THR A 271 -12.43 3.77 21.69
N MET A 272 -11.65 2.69 21.65
CA MET A 272 -10.20 2.72 21.89
C MET A 272 -9.49 3.79 21.05
N GLY A 273 -8.72 4.67 21.69
CA GLY A 273 -7.90 5.69 21.04
C GLY A 273 -8.66 6.96 20.65
N ILE A 274 -9.98 7.00 20.78
CA ILE A 274 -10.82 8.16 20.48
C ILE A 274 -11.06 8.97 21.73
N ALA A 275 -10.76 10.28 21.69
CA ALA A 275 -11.02 11.22 22.76
C ALA A 275 -12.47 11.73 22.73
N GLU A 276 -13.02 11.97 21.54
CA GLU A 276 -14.33 12.59 21.37
C GLU A 276 -14.97 12.18 20.06
N ILE A 277 -16.30 12.02 20.05
CA ILE A 277 -17.10 11.91 18.84
C ILE A 277 -18.13 13.05 18.81
N THR A 278 -18.23 13.74 17.68
CA THR A 278 -19.16 14.85 17.45
C THR A 278 -19.89 14.64 16.13
N TRP A 279 -21.04 15.31 15.98
CA TRP A 279 -21.87 15.30 14.79
C TRP A 279 -21.97 16.71 14.21
N ASP A 280 -21.63 16.91 12.92
CA ASP A 280 -21.66 18.22 12.26
C ASP A 280 -22.93 18.50 11.44
N GLY A 281 -23.89 17.57 11.45
CA GLY A 281 -25.10 17.61 10.64
C GLY A 281 -24.98 16.83 9.31
N ARG A 282 -23.81 16.27 8.97
CA ARG A 282 -23.56 15.51 7.73
C ARG A 282 -22.85 14.19 7.99
N CYS A 283 -21.80 14.20 8.83
CA CYS A 283 -21.09 13.01 9.23
C CYS A 283 -20.63 13.09 10.69
N TYR A 284 -20.27 11.95 11.26
CA TYR A 284 -19.61 11.91 12.56
C TYR A 284 -18.12 12.25 12.41
N HIS A 285 -17.60 12.94 13.42
CA HIS A 285 -16.21 13.29 13.55
C HIS A 285 -15.63 12.60 14.78
N ALA A 286 -14.63 11.74 14.59
CA ALA A 286 -13.89 11.10 15.67
C ALA A 286 -12.53 11.79 15.82
N ARG A 287 -12.31 12.46 16.96
CA ARG A 287 -11.02 13.05 17.32
C ARG A 287 -10.22 12.03 18.12
N LEU A 288 -9.08 11.64 17.64
CA LEU A 288 -8.17 10.77 18.38
C LEU A 288 -7.49 11.55 19.53
N HIS A 289 -6.99 10.82 20.53
CA HIS A 289 -6.04 11.41 21.46
C HIS A 289 -4.82 11.91 20.69
N THR A 290 -4.25 13.04 21.11
CA THR A 290 -3.02 13.56 20.50
C THR A 290 -1.89 12.56 20.66
N ASP A 291 -1.26 12.23 19.54
CA ASP A 291 -0.12 11.34 19.51
C ASP A 291 1.14 12.06 20.02
N GLU A 292 1.61 11.66 21.18
CA GLU A 292 2.81 12.21 21.81
C GLU A 292 4.08 11.49 21.33
N PRO A 293 5.28 12.14 21.47
CA PRO A 293 6.55 11.49 21.21
C PRO A 293 6.75 10.25 22.08
N ARG A 294 7.32 9.22 21.49
CA ARG A 294 7.60 7.92 22.14
C ARG A 294 9.10 7.70 22.33
N PRO A 295 9.72 8.22 23.40
CA PRO A 295 11.16 8.12 23.64
C PRO A 295 11.61 6.70 24.03
N ASN A 296 10.67 5.81 24.35
CA ASN A 296 10.91 4.44 24.76
C ASN A 296 10.09 3.47 23.92
N TYR A 297 10.53 2.20 23.90
CA TYR A 297 9.75 1.12 23.30
C TYR A 297 8.41 0.97 24.02
N VAL A 298 7.36 0.83 23.24
CA VAL A 298 6.00 0.60 23.75
C VAL A 298 5.73 -0.90 23.72
N TYR A 299 5.60 -1.51 24.91
CA TYR A 299 5.23 -2.93 25.02
C TYR A 299 3.73 -3.11 24.80
N ASP A 300 3.32 -3.10 23.54
CA ASP A 300 1.93 -3.27 23.13
C ASP A 300 1.86 -4.15 21.88
N GLU A 301 0.67 -4.59 21.52
CA GLU A 301 0.40 -5.32 20.31
C GLU A 301 -0.38 -4.45 19.31
N SER A 302 0.07 -4.42 18.08
CA SER A 302 -0.65 -3.79 16.99
C SER A 302 -0.61 -4.68 15.74
N ALA A 303 -1.44 -4.34 14.76
CA ALA A 303 -1.49 -5.07 13.50
C ALA A 303 -0.44 -4.59 12.47
N GLN A 304 0.54 -3.75 12.88
CA GLN A 304 1.64 -3.26 12.04
C GLN A 304 1.17 -2.71 10.68
N GLY A 305 0.21 -1.77 10.73
CA GLY A 305 -0.32 -1.09 9.56
C GLY A 305 -1.60 -1.67 8.97
N LEU A 306 -2.01 -2.87 9.36
CA LEU A 306 -3.26 -3.47 8.89
C LEU A 306 -4.49 -2.76 9.47
N PHE A 307 -5.63 -2.91 8.80
CA PHE A 307 -6.92 -2.43 9.27
C PHE A 307 -8.02 -3.47 9.03
N CYS A 308 -9.10 -3.34 9.80
CA CYS A 308 -10.26 -4.22 9.72
C CYS A 308 -11.53 -3.38 9.77
N VAL A 309 -12.39 -3.49 8.76
CA VAL A 309 -13.74 -2.90 8.79
C VAL A 309 -14.60 -3.68 9.77
N ARG A 310 -15.14 -2.99 10.77
CA ARG A 310 -15.93 -3.61 11.83
C ARG A 310 -16.81 -2.58 12.54
N ASN A 311 -18.07 -2.92 12.79
CA ASN A 311 -18.94 -2.18 13.70
C ASN A 311 -19.01 -2.85 15.10
N SER A 312 -19.68 -2.19 16.06
CA SER A 312 -19.82 -2.69 17.44
C SER A 312 -20.43 -4.06 17.55
N ASP A 313 -21.40 -4.36 16.70
CA ASP A 313 -22.11 -5.64 16.71
C ASP A 313 -21.36 -6.75 15.97
N ASN A 314 -20.33 -6.39 15.23
CA ASN A 314 -19.57 -7.26 14.33
C ASN A 314 -20.46 -8.06 13.37
N ARG A 315 -21.47 -7.37 12.80
CA ARG A 315 -22.44 -7.95 11.87
C ARG A 315 -22.49 -7.14 10.59
N ASP A 316 -22.59 -7.83 9.46
CA ASP A 316 -22.71 -7.24 8.13
C ASP A 316 -21.79 -6.01 7.95
N ASN A 317 -20.54 -6.14 8.41
CA ASN A 317 -19.58 -5.05 8.52
C ASN A 317 -19.39 -4.28 7.19
N ALA A 318 -19.55 -4.98 6.06
CA ALA A 318 -19.44 -4.40 4.73
C ALA A 318 -20.47 -3.29 4.46
N ILE A 319 -21.69 -3.41 5.01
CA ILE A 319 -22.83 -2.54 4.67
C ILE A 319 -23.47 -1.83 5.86
N LEU A 320 -23.14 -2.23 7.10
CA LEU A 320 -23.67 -1.59 8.32
C LEU A 320 -22.63 -0.71 9.04
N SER A 321 -21.38 -0.66 8.57
CA SER A 321 -20.35 0.21 9.14
C SER A 321 -20.43 1.60 8.48
N ASP A 322 -20.56 2.63 9.31
CA ASP A 322 -20.66 4.03 8.84
C ASP A 322 -19.28 4.60 8.53
N TYR A 323 -19.24 5.67 7.77
CA TYR A 323 -18.03 6.46 7.54
C TYR A 323 -17.95 7.62 8.52
N VAL A 324 -16.78 7.81 9.09
CA VAL A 324 -16.48 8.80 10.13
C VAL A 324 -15.28 9.62 9.70
N MET A 325 -15.34 10.94 9.84
CA MET A 325 -14.18 11.82 9.65
C MET A 325 -13.25 11.70 10.85
N VAL A 326 -12.14 10.99 10.69
CA VAL A 326 -11.16 10.76 11.74
C VAL A 326 -10.11 11.87 11.72
N HIS A 327 -9.89 12.51 12.88
CA HIS A 327 -8.93 13.58 13.09
C HIS A 327 -7.71 13.05 13.82
N PHE A 328 -6.57 13.05 13.13
CA PHE A 328 -5.26 12.68 13.65
C PHE A 328 -4.52 13.95 14.08
N SER A 329 -3.84 13.91 15.23
CA SER A 329 -2.98 14.97 15.69
C SER A 329 -1.67 14.42 16.27
N LEU A 330 -0.54 14.95 15.82
CA LEU A 330 0.80 14.54 16.23
C LEU A 330 1.55 15.70 16.86
N GLN A 331 2.03 15.49 18.07
CA GLN A 331 2.95 16.39 18.75
C GLN A 331 4.39 16.03 18.35
N THR A 332 5.01 16.88 17.54
CA THR A 332 6.42 16.72 17.13
C THR A 332 7.00 18.10 16.84
N PRO A 333 8.31 18.33 16.98
CA PRO A 333 8.94 19.58 16.60
C PRO A 333 8.69 19.93 15.15
N LEU A 334 8.58 21.22 14.87
CA LEU A 334 8.41 21.72 13.50
C LEU A 334 9.57 21.24 12.61
N THR A 335 9.24 20.66 11.47
CA THR A 335 10.19 20.13 10.50
C THR A 335 9.93 20.68 9.11
N SER A 336 11.00 20.84 8.31
CA SER A 336 10.89 21.22 6.90
C SER A 336 10.52 20.03 6.00
N ARG A 337 10.56 18.79 6.52
CA ARG A 337 10.20 17.60 5.76
C ARG A 337 8.71 17.33 5.91
N PRO A 338 8.00 16.90 4.87
CA PRO A 338 6.61 16.51 4.98
C PRO A 338 6.47 15.27 5.88
N ILE A 339 5.40 15.22 6.66
CA ILE A 339 5.01 14.08 7.49
C ILE A 339 3.76 13.46 6.87
N TYR A 340 3.73 12.14 6.76
CA TYR A 340 2.62 11.38 6.23
C TYR A 340 2.09 10.37 7.21
N LEU A 341 0.78 10.27 7.28
CA LEU A 341 0.08 9.14 7.89
C LEU A 341 0.25 7.92 7.00
N ASN A 342 0.64 6.79 7.58
CA ASN A 342 0.88 5.54 6.86
C ASN A 342 0.19 4.36 7.54
N GLY A 343 -0.39 3.51 6.74
CA GLY A 343 -1.02 2.24 7.07
C GLY A 343 -1.67 1.68 5.81
N HIS A 344 -2.04 0.41 5.77
CA HIS A 344 -2.64 -0.22 4.60
C HIS A 344 -3.94 0.48 4.15
N PHE A 345 -4.66 1.13 5.07
CA PHE A 345 -5.86 1.92 4.72
C PHE A 345 -5.55 3.20 3.92
N THR A 346 -4.29 3.66 3.90
CA THR A 346 -3.82 4.73 3.01
C THR A 346 -3.28 4.17 1.68
N GLY A 347 -3.34 2.85 1.48
CA GLY A 347 -2.72 2.14 0.35
C GLY A 347 -1.20 2.23 0.37
N ASP A 348 -0.57 2.50 1.53
CA ASP A 348 0.87 2.79 1.71
C ASP A 348 1.37 3.87 0.75
N ARG A 349 0.51 4.86 0.44
CA ARG A 349 0.78 5.95 -0.49
C ARG A 349 0.98 7.26 0.25
N PHE A 350 1.96 8.03 -0.21
CA PHE A 350 2.33 9.33 0.35
C PHE A 350 1.70 10.45 -0.49
N SER A 351 0.36 10.46 -0.52
CA SER A 351 -0.43 11.45 -1.25
C SER A 351 -0.70 12.69 -0.38
N PRO A 352 -1.06 13.82 -0.97
CA PRO A 352 -1.45 15.01 -0.21
C PRO A 352 -2.59 14.76 0.80
N THR A 353 -3.48 13.79 0.53
CA THR A 353 -4.59 13.44 1.43
C THR A 353 -4.11 12.77 2.74
N CYS A 354 -2.93 12.14 2.73
CA CYS A 354 -2.33 11.49 3.90
C CYS A 354 -1.22 12.37 4.54
N GLN A 355 -0.93 13.55 3.96
CA GLN A 355 0.05 14.47 4.51
C GLN A 355 -0.53 15.22 5.71
N LEU A 356 0.25 15.29 6.80
CA LEU A 356 -0.08 16.13 7.95
C LEU A 356 0.31 17.57 7.67
N HIS A 357 -0.54 18.49 8.11
CA HIS A 357 -0.30 19.94 8.05
C HIS A 357 -0.10 20.50 9.44
N TYR A 358 0.87 21.42 9.58
CA TYR A 358 1.14 22.03 10.87
C TYR A 358 0.09 23.11 11.17
N ASN A 359 -0.58 22.96 12.32
CA ASN A 359 -1.51 23.93 12.87
C ASN A 359 -0.74 24.83 13.85
N GLU A 360 -0.44 26.07 13.44
CA GLU A 360 0.35 27.03 14.26
C GLU A 360 -0.36 27.38 15.58
N THR A 361 -1.70 27.41 15.59
CA THR A 361 -2.47 27.74 16.77
C THR A 361 -2.44 26.63 17.81
N ALA A 362 -2.54 25.39 17.37
CA ALA A 362 -2.50 24.21 18.23
C ALA A 362 -1.07 23.75 18.55
N GLY A 363 -0.09 24.13 17.72
CA GLY A 363 1.29 23.64 17.82
C GLY A 363 1.44 22.16 17.48
N LEU A 364 0.55 21.62 16.64
CA LEU A 364 0.44 20.20 16.30
C LEU A 364 0.42 20.01 14.78
N TYR A 365 0.84 18.82 14.33
CA TYR A 365 0.58 18.36 12.98
C TYR A 365 -0.75 17.63 12.92
N GLU A 366 -1.59 17.95 11.94
CA GLU A 366 -2.95 17.39 11.83
C GLU A 366 -3.22 16.81 10.45
N ALA A 367 -4.01 15.73 10.40
CA ALA A 367 -4.60 15.16 9.20
C ALA A 367 -6.04 14.71 9.46
N HIS A 368 -6.87 14.71 8.42
CA HIS A 368 -8.28 14.32 8.50
C HIS A 368 -8.60 13.36 7.38
N LEU A 369 -9.09 12.16 7.71
CA LEU A 369 -9.46 11.14 6.75
C LEU A 369 -10.87 10.63 7.02
N LEU A 370 -11.65 10.48 5.94
CA LEU A 370 -12.94 9.81 6.00
C LEU A 370 -12.70 8.30 5.98
N LEU A 371 -12.91 7.63 7.10
CA LEU A 371 -12.65 6.20 7.28
C LEU A 371 -13.92 5.47 7.69
N LYS A 372 -14.07 4.23 7.23
CA LYS A 372 -15.16 3.34 7.63
C LYS A 372 -14.95 2.87 9.07
N GLN A 373 -16.02 2.63 9.83
CA GLN A 373 -15.90 2.05 11.17
C GLN A 373 -15.01 0.81 11.17
N GLY A 374 -14.11 0.70 12.14
CA GLY A 374 -13.17 -0.40 12.21
C GLY A 374 -12.01 -0.21 13.18
N TYR A 375 -11.08 -1.16 13.11
CA TYR A 375 -9.78 -1.10 13.74
C TYR A 375 -8.73 -0.65 12.73
N TYR A 376 -7.83 0.25 13.14
CA TYR A 376 -6.79 0.83 12.29
C TYR A 376 -5.46 0.86 13.02
N SER A 377 -4.41 0.37 12.36
CA SER A 377 -3.03 0.46 12.82
C SER A 377 -2.24 1.38 11.90
N TYR A 378 -1.48 2.33 12.47
CA TYR A 378 -0.84 3.41 11.72
C TYR A 378 0.48 3.87 12.33
N GLN A 379 1.26 4.59 11.54
CA GLN A 379 2.49 5.27 11.95
C GLN A 379 2.64 6.58 11.18
N TYR A 380 3.64 7.38 11.57
CA TYR A 380 4.00 8.61 10.89
C TYR A 380 5.37 8.45 10.23
N LEU A 381 5.43 8.76 8.93
CA LEU A 381 6.64 8.64 8.12
C LEU A 381 7.03 9.98 7.50
N THR A 382 8.33 10.12 7.22
CA THR A 382 8.91 11.27 6.53
C THR A 382 9.96 10.79 5.52
N PRO A 383 10.22 11.51 4.41
CA PRO A 383 11.28 11.15 3.48
C PRO A 383 12.66 11.15 4.17
N GLY A 384 13.36 10.05 4.08
CA GLY A 384 14.76 9.91 4.48
C GLY A 384 15.74 10.56 3.48
N SER A 385 17.03 10.56 3.81
CA SER A 385 18.08 11.14 2.94
C SER A 385 18.31 10.34 1.65
N ASP A 386 17.94 9.08 1.64
CA ASP A 386 18.06 8.17 0.50
C ASP A 386 16.75 8.05 -0.32
N GLY A 387 15.74 8.86 0.02
CA GLY A 387 14.44 8.90 -0.64
C GLY A 387 13.45 7.85 -0.17
N ARG A 388 13.84 6.91 0.70
CA ARG A 388 12.92 5.97 1.34
C ARG A 388 12.18 6.66 2.48
N MET A 389 11.00 6.16 2.79
CA MET A 389 10.22 6.69 3.91
C MET A 389 10.66 6.03 5.22
N VAL A 390 10.98 6.87 6.18
CA VAL A 390 11.46 6.45 7.52
C VAL A 390 10.51 6.98 8.61
N PRO A 391 10.42 6.31 9.77
CA PRO A 391 9.65 6.84 10.89
C PRO A 391 10.11 8.24 11.28
N VAL A 392 9.16 9.13 11.64
CA VAL A 392 9.52 10.44 12.21
C VAL A 392 10.21 10.23 13.56
N ALA A 393 11.11 11.16 13.94
CA ALA A 393 11.91 11.01 15.15
C ALA A 393 11.06 10.84 16.43
N SER A 394 9.87 11.43 16.47
CA SER A 394 8.93 11.28 17.60
C SER A 394 8.32 9.88 17.72
N GLU A 395 8.41 9.02 16.68
CA GLU A 395 7.97 7.62 16.80
C GLU A 395 8.95 6.73 17.58
N GLY A 396 10.21 7.10 17.62
CA GLY A 396 11.27 6.27 18.19
C GLY A 396 11.68 5.12 17.27
N ASN A 397 12.77 4.42 17.62
CA ASN A 397 13.33 3.34 16.82
C ASN A 397 14.01 2.32 17.76
N PHE A 398 13.40 1.14 17.94
CA PHE A 398 13.78 0.19 18.99
C PHE A 398 13.83 -1.23 18.45
N TYR A 399 14.95 -1.93 18.68
CA TYR A 399 15.18 -3.31 18.20
C TYR A 399 14.12 -4.32 18.65
N GLN A 400 13.42 -4.05 19.76
CA GLN A 400 12.37 -4.92 20.32
C GLN A 400 11.11 -5.00 19.43
N THR A 401 10.96 -4.07 18.47
CA THR A 401 9.77 -3.98 17.64
C THR A 401 9.53 -5.28 16.89
N LYS A 402 8.33 -5.84 17.05
CA LYS A 402 7.91 -7.06 16.34
C LYS A 402 7.52 -6.71 14.91
N ASN A 403 8.49 -6.70 14.01
CA ASN A 403 8.26 -6.52 12.59
C ASN A 403 8.08 -7.87 11.88
N PHE A 404 7.40 -7.85 10.74
CA PHE A 404 7.21 -8.99 9.86
C PHE A 404 8.01 -8.79 8.58
N TYR A 405 8.74 -9.81 8.20
CA TYR A 405 9.57 -9.78 7.01
C TYR A 405 9.12 -10.82 6.01
N HIS A 406 9.13 -10.46 4.73
CA HIS A 406 8.85 -11.36 3.63
C HIS A 406 9.97 -11.24 2.60
N ALA A 407 10.49 -12.38 2.15
CA ALA A 407 11.39 -12.43 1.00
C ALA A 407 10.70 -13.13 -0.15
N LEU A 408 10.55 -12.43 -1.27
CA LEU A 408 9.94 -12.91 -2.51
C LEU A 408 11.05 -13.28 -3.49
N VAL A 409 10.90 -14.43 -4.14
CA VAL A 409 11.85 -14.92 -5.15
C VAL A 409 11.11 -15.10 -6.47
N TYR A 410 11.51 -14.34 -7.47
CA TYR A 410 11.03 -14.46 -8.83
C TYR A 410 12.09 -15.14 -9.68
N TYR A 411 11.65 -15.99 -10.59
CA TYR A 411 12.48 -16.71 -11.53
C TYR A 411 12.00 -16.53 -12.96
N ARG A 412 12.94 -16.26 -13.85
CA ARG A 412 12.73 -16.28 -15.30
C ARG A 412 13.84 -17.07 -15.96
N GLY A 413 13.57 -18.32 -16.29
CA GLY A 413 14.53 -19.19 -16.99
C GLY A 413 14.78 -18.78 -18.43
N VAL A 414 15.81 -19.35 -19.03
CA VAL A 414 16.14 -19.12 -20.44
C VAL A 414 14.97 -19.57 -21.33
N GLY A 415 14.45 -18.65 -22.14
CA GLY A 415 13.29 -18.89 -23.02
C GLY A 415 11.93 -18.65 -22.37
N GLU A 416 11.86 -18.34 -21.08
CA GLU A 416 10.61 -17.93 -20.45
C GLU A 416 10.28 -16.46 -20.78
N ARG A 417 8.98 -16.17 -20.90
CA ARG A 417 8.49 -14.85 -21.35
C ARG A 417 8.19 -13.90 -20.20
N THR A 418 8.14 -14.39 -18.95
CA THR A 418 7.75 -13.59 -17.78
C THR A 418 8.40 -14.07 -16.49
N ASP A 419 8.42 -13.23 -15.48
CA ASP A 419 8.84 -13.57 -14.13
C ASP A 419 7.75 -14.39 -13.42
N ARG A 420 8.14 -15.50 -12.78
CA ARG A 420 7.27 -16.35 -11.95
C ARG A 420 7.64 -16.20 -10.47
N LEU A 421 6.67 -16.06 -9.59
CA LEU A 421 6.92 -16.05 -8.14
C LEU A 421 7.07 -17.49 -7.64
N VAL A 422 8.32 -17.92 -7.42
CA VAL A 422 8.68 -19.33 -7.19
C VAL A 422 8.92 -19.67 -5.73
N ALA A 423 9.14 -18.70 -4.87
CA ALA A 423 9.23 -18.90 -3.42
C ALA A 423 8.88 -17.64 -2.65
N VAL A 424 8.36 -17.83 -1.45
CA VAL A 424 8.13 -16.78 -0.45
C VAL A 424 8.65 -17.30 0.90
N ALA A 425 9.52 -16.52 1.55
CA ALA A 425 9.99 -16.81 2.90
C ALA A 425 9.43 -15.83 3.91
N MET A 426 9.07 -16.35 5.08
CA MET A 426 8.69 -15.62 6.28
C MET A 426 9.53 -16.17 7.45
N PRO A 427 9.84 -15.37 8.51
CA PRO A 427 10.54 -15.85 9.68
C PRO A 427 9.83 -16.94 10.43
#